data_ecd9dd8ae0963423a564909664296833
#
_entry.id   ecd9dd8ae0963423a564909664296833
#
_cell.length_a   1.000
_cell.length_b   1.000
_cell.length_c   1.000
_cell.angle_alpha   90.00
_cell.angle_beta   90.00
_cell.angle_gamma   90.00
#
_symmetry.space_group_name_H-M   'P 1'
#
loop_
_entity.id
_entity.type
_entity.pdbx_description
1 polymer ?
#
loop_
_entity_poly.entity_id
_entity_poly.type
_entity_poly.pdbx_seq_one_letter_code
_entity_poly.pdbx_strand_id
1 'polypeptide(L)'
;VLAFKEKDGKIIAATENGVFYYNTISGEITKLSKANGLHEVKISAFDYDAATNTAIIGYKSGNLDVVTADGVTYVVDIPLSQSYTGSKTINNISINGDKAVISVGYGVSIFNITKKEFGDTCFFFNGTSYEKVLEATIKDNTVYAITGTSLKYHPIDVTFSVYSNWNSVAGNYTQIDSKATLVLSNNNTVYYGNVGG
;
A
#
# COMPACT_ATOMS: atom_id res chain seq x y z
N VAL A 1 2.18 -10.58 12.63
CA VAL A 1 2.13 -9.13 12.36
C VAL A 1 2.43 -8.93 10.89
N LEU A 2 1.57 -8.19 10.17
CA LEU A 2 1.75 -7.86 8.75
C LEU A 2 2.64 -6.63 8.59
N ALA A 3 2.39 -5.61 9.39
CA ALA A 3 3.16 -4.38 9.43
C ALA A 3 3.05 -3.73 10.80
N PHE A 4 4.00 -2.88 11.14
CA PHE A 4 3.90 -2.03 12.31
C PHE A 4 4.57 -0.67 12.05
N LYS A 5 4.13 0.33 12.79
CA LYS A 5 4.73 1.66 12.86
C LYS A 5 4.88 2.07 14.32
N GLU A 6 5.93 2.82 14.62
CA GLU A 6 6.15 3.38 15.96
C GLU A 6 6.25 4.90 15.83
N LYS A 7 5.60 5.62 16.73
CA LYS A 7 5.77 7.06 16.90
C LYS A 7 5.35 7.49 18.31
N ASP A 8 6.19 8.30 18.94
CA ASP A 8 5.90 8.99 20.20
C ASP A 8 5.42 8.04 21.31
N GLY A 9 6.09 6.88 21.43
CA GLY A 9 5.74 5.86 22.41
C GLY A 9 4.46 5.08 22.12
N LYS A 10 3.95 5.15 20.88
CA LYS A 10 2.82 4.32 20.41
C LYS A 10 3.28 3.40 19.31
N ILE A 11 2.98 2.13 19.46
CA ILE A 11 3.15 1.12 18.39
C ILE A 11 1.79 0.80 17.81
N ILE A 12 1.68 0.92 16.50
CA ILE A 12 0.50 0.52 15.74
C ILE A 12 0.90 -0.68 14.91
N ALA A 13 0.22 -1.81 15.10
CA ALA A 13 0.52 -3.05 14.43
C ALA A 13 -0.71 -3.65 13.78
N ALA A 14 -0.61 -4.01 12.50
CA ALA A 14 -1.65 -4.73 11.78
C ALA A 14 -1.37 -6.24 11.78
N THR A 15 -2.43 -7.00 11.96
CA THR A 15 -2.48 -8.45 11.79
C THR A 15 -3.57 -8.79 10.78
N GLU A 16 -3.68 -10.05 10.37
CA GLU A 16 -4.75 -10.48 9.44
C GLU A 16 -6.17 -10.19 9.98
N ASN A 17 -6.34 -10.06 11.31
CA ASN A 17 -7.66 -9.97 11.94
C ASN A 17 -7.96 -8.63 12.61
N GLY A 18 -7.05 -7.67 12.54
CA GLY A 18 -7.26 -6.34 13.14
C GLY A 18 -5.98 -5.56 13.34
N VAL A 19 -6.15 -4.33 13.77
CA VAL A 19 -5.08 -3.37 14.10
C VAL A 19 -5.04 -3.18 15.60
N PHE A 20 -3.84 -3.16 16.16
CA PHE A 20 -3.58 -2.98 17.58
C PHE A 20 -2.82 -1.68 17.79
N TYR A 21 -3.22 -0.92 18.78
CA TYR A 21 -2.54 0.28 19.25
C TYR A 21 -2.01 -0.04 20.65
N TYR A 22 -0.70 0.01 20.81
CA TYR A 22 -0.02 -0.21 22.09
C TYR A 22 0.66 1.07 22.53
N ASN A 23 0.29 1.56 23.69
CA ASN A 23 0.98 2.68 24.34
C ASN A 23 2.11 2.13 25.21
N THR A 24 3.36 2.41 24.83
CA THR A 24 4.55 1.89 25.53
C THR A 24 4.75 2.50 26.91
N ILE A 25 4.12 3.65 27.21
CA ILE A 25 4.24 4.35 28.49
C ILE A 25 3.22 3.81 29.49
N SER A 26 1.94 3.72 29.07
CA SER A 26 0.86 3.24 29.96
C SER A 26 0.70 1.72 29.96
N GLY A 27 1.23 1.03 28.94
CA GLY A 27 1.00 -0.40 28.71
C GLY A 27 -0.40 -0.72 28.15
N GLU A 28 -1.19 0.30 27.84
CA GLU A 28 -2.55 0.12 27.33
C GLU A 28 -2.53 -0.43 25.90
N ILE A 29 -3.40 -1.40 25.65
CA ILE A 29 -3.66 -1.96 24.33
C ILE A 29 -5.10 -1.70 23.95
N THR A 30 -5.29 -1.04 22.81
CA THR A 30 -6.60 -0.94 22.15
C THR A 30 -6.59 -1.70 20.83
N LYS A 31 -7.75 -2.20 20.41
CA LYS A 31 -7.87 -3.01 19.20
C LYS A 31 -8.99 -2.47 18.33
N LEU A 32 -8.71 -2.37 17.04
CA LEU A 32 -9.68 -2.12 15.99
C LEU A 32 -9.81 -3.37 15.12
N SER A 33 -11.03 -3.89 14.99
CA SER A 33 -11.33 -5.11 14.25
C SER A 33 -12.74 -5.04 13.66
N LYS A 34 -13.16 -6.05 12.90
CA LYS A 34 -14.53 -6.09 12.36
C LYS A 34 -15.61 -6.02 13.45
N ALA A 35 -15.33 -6.49 14.65
CA ALA A 35 -16.28 -6.44 15.76
C ALA A 35 -16.53 -5.02 16.30
N ASN A 36 -15.65 -4.08 16.03
CA ASN A 36 -15.69 -2.73 16.61
C ASN A 36 -15.26 -1.61 15.66
N GLY A 37 -15.46 -1.77 14.36
CA GLY A 37 -15.34 -0.65 13.44
C GLY A 37 -14.77 -0.95 12.05
N LEU A 38 -13.96 -2.00 11.86
CA LEU A 38 -13.53 -2.38 10.52
C LEU A 38 -14.66 -3.07 9.74
N HIS A 39 -14.64 -2.93 8.43
CA HIS A 39 -15.68 -3.51 7.57
C HIS A 39 -15.40 -4.98 7.22
N GLU A 40 -14.13 -5.39 7.24
CA GLU A 40 -13.75 -6.76 6.87
C GLU A 40 -12.76 -7.40 7.84
N VAL A 41 -12.47 -8.67 7.57
CA VAL A 41 -11.36 -9.46 8.07
C VAL A 41 -10.41 -9.77 6.91
N LYS A 42 -9.29 -10.44 7.18
CA LYS A 42 -8.26 -10.80 6.19
C LYS A 42 -7.55 -9.57 5.63
N ILE A 43 -7.07 -8.72 6.55
CA ILE A 43 -6.16 -7.63 6.24
C ILE A 43 -4.95 -8.21 5.50
N SER A 44 -4.53 -7.58 4.42
CA SER A 44 -3.38 -7.99 3.61
C SER A 44 -2.31 -6.92 3.49
N ALA A 45 -2.67 -5.64 3.69
CA ALA A 45 -1.76 -4.52 3.68
C ALA A 45 -2.19 -3.45 4.68
N PHE A 46 -1.23 -2.66 5.14
CA PHE A 46 -1.47 -1.63 6.13
C PHE A 46 -0.38 -0.56 6.03
N ASP A 47 -0.78 0.69 6.12
CA ASP A 47 0.14 1.78 6.43
C ASP A 47 -0.54 2.82 7.33
N TYR A 48 0.28 3.58 8.05
CA TYR A 48 -0.16 4.60 8.98
C TYR A 48 0.72 5.84 8.87
N ASP A 49 0.08 6.98 8.67
CA ASP A 49 0.72 8.28 8.77
C ASP A 49 0.43 8.92 10.13
N ALA A 50 1.48 9.07 10.91
CA ALA A 50 1.39 9.62 12.23
C ALA A 50 1.21 11.16 12.24
N ALA A 51 1.56 11.86 11.16
CA ALA A 51 1.38 13.31 11.07
C ALA A 51 -0.10 13.70 10.99
N THR A 52 -0.88 12.90 10.25
CA THR A 52 -2.33 13.11 10.07
C THR A 52 -3.17 12.17 10.94
N ASN A 53 -2.54 11.26 11.69
CA ASN A 53 -3.21 10.18 12.43
C ASN A 53 -4.17 9.37 11.55
N THR A 54 -3.74 9.06 10.32
CA THR A 54 -4.52 8.33 9.34
C THR A 54 -3.94 6.96 9.11
N ALA A 55 -4.76 5.91 9.18
CA ALA A 55 -4.40 4.56 8.77
C ALA A 55 -5.17 4.17 7.51
N ILE A 56 -4.51 3.45 6.60
CA ILE A 56 -5.16 2.79 5.47
C ILE A 56 -4.94 1.28 5.62
N ILE A 57 -6.03 0.55 5.61
CA ILE A 57 -6.08 -0.90 5.79
C ILE A 57 -6.58 -1.52 4.50
N GLY A 58 -5.76 -2.36 3.88
CA GLY A 58 -6.11 -3.08 2.65
C GLY A 58 -6.48 -4.54 2.95
N TYR A 59 -7.44 -5.04 2.21
CA TYR A 59 -7.96 -6.40 2.37
C TYR A 59 -7.62 -7.31 1.19
N LYS A 60 -7.69 -8.61 1.43
CA LYS A 60 -7.57 -9.62 0.36
C LYS A 60 -8.68 -9.53 -0.69
N SER A 61 -9.82 -8.94 -0.33
CA SER A 61 -10.92 -8.63 -1.26
C SER A 61 -10.60 -7.54 -2.27
N GLY A 62 -9.63 -6.65 -1.94
CA GLY A 62 -9.34 -5.43 -2.67
C GLY A 62 -10.03 -4.18 -2.12
N ASN A 63 -10.84 -4.32 -1.09
CA ASN A 63 -11.44 -3.19 -0.37
C ASN A 63 -10.41 -2.51 0.54
N LEU A 64 -10.70 -1.26 0.91
CA LEU A 64 -9.92 -0.50 1.87
C LEU A 64 -10.81 0.00 3.01
N ASP A 65 -10.24 0.09 4.21
CA ASP A 65 -10.72 0.97 5.28
C ASP A 65 -9.75 2.14 5.47
N VAL A 66 -10.27 3.35 5.43
CA VAL A 66 -9.53 4.57 5.77
C VAL A 66 -9.97 5.00 7.16
N VAL A 67 -9.06 4.91 8.13
CA VAL A 67 -9.30 5.24 9.53
C VAL A 67 -8.73 6.62 9.82
N THR A 68 -9.58 7.53 10.26
CA THR A 68 -9.22 8.90 10.68
C THR A 68 -9.82 9.20 12.04
N ALA A 69 -9.58 10.39 12.57
CA ALA A 69 -10.24 10.85 13.80
C ALA A 69 -11.78 10.90 13.68
N ASP A 70 -12.31 11.09 12.47
CA ASP A 70 -13.75 11.17 12.21
C ASP A 70 -14.42 9.79 12.08
N GLY A 71 -13.64 8.71 12.06
CA GLY A 71 -14.13 7.34 11.96
C GLY A 71 -13.50 6.52 10.85
N VAL A 72 -14.21 5.48 10.42
CA VAL A 72 -13.75 4.52 9.40
C VAL A 72 -14.60 4.68 8.14
N THR A 73 -13.94 4.91 7.01
CA THR A 73 -14.58 4.99 5.69
C THR A 73 -14.24 3.74 4.88
N TYR A 74 -15.25 3.06 4.38
CA TYR A 74 -15.11 1.87 3.54
C TYR A 74 -15.08 2.24 2.05
N VAL A 75 -14.03 1.78 1.34
CA VAL A 75 -13.81 2.06 -0.08
C VAL A 75 -13.81 0.75 -0.85
N VAL A 76 -14.65 0.65 -1.89
CA VAL A 76 -14.95 -0.60 -2.60
C VAL A 76 -14.64 -0.56 -4.10
N ASP A 77 -13.97 0.46 -4.57
CA ASP A 77 -13.74 0.75 -5.99
C ASP A 77 -12.99 -0.36 -6.72
N ILE A 78 -11.91 -0.88 -6.13
CA ILE A 78 -11.09 -1.92 -6.77
C ILE A 78 -11.90 -3.21 -7.01
N PRO A 79 -12.64 -3.77 -6.04
CA PRO A 79 -13.48 -4.95 -6.29
C PRO A 79 -14.56 -4.72 -7.35
N LEU A 80 -15.13 -3.53 -7.41
CA LEU A 80 -16.21 -3.20 -8.36
C LEU A 80 -15.71 -2.94 -9.77
N SER A 81 -14.42 -2.61 -9.94
CA SER A 81 -13.84 -2.36 -11.25
C SER A 81 -13.90 -3.60 -12.16
N GLN A 82 -14.38 -3.41 -13.38
CA GLN A 82 -14.44 -4.45 -14.43
C GLN A 82 -13.17 -4.50 -15.30
N SER A 83 -12.26 -3.56 -15.13
CA SER A 83 -11.04 -3.44 -15.94
C SER A 83 -10.05 -4.59 -15.74
N TYR A 84 -10.19 -5.32 -14.64
CA TYR A 84 -9.33 -6.45 -14.31
C TYR A 84 -10.12 -7.53 -13.56
N THR A 85 -9.99 -8.78 -14.00
CA THR A 85 -10.72 -9.93 -13.45
C THR A 85 -9.86 -10.87 -12.60
N GLY A 86 -8.56 -10.60 -12.49
CA GLY A 86 -7.64 -11.39 -11.66
C GLY A 86 -7.70 -11.02 -10.16
N SER A 87 -6.65 -11.38 -9.42
CA SER A 87 -6.56 -11.10 -7.98
C SER A 87 -6.54 -9.61 -7.69
N LYS A 88 -7.51 -9.14 -6.92
CA LYS A 88 -7.65 -7.76 -6.45
C LYS A 88 -7.05 -7.53 -5.06
N THR A 89 -6.37 -8.52 -4.52
CA THR A 89 -5.70 -8.43 -3.21
C THR A 89 -4.78 -7.21 -3.16
N ILE A 90 -4.93 -6.41 -2.11
CA ILE A 90 -4.01 -5.33 -1.82
C ILE A 90 -2.70 -5.95 -1.31
N ASN A 91 -1.62 -5.75 -2.04
CA ASN A 91 -0.32 -6.32 -1.69
C ASN A 91 0.48 -5.42 -0.75
N ASN A 92 0.39 -4.10 -0.98
CA ASN A 92 1.10 -3.09 -0.19
C ASN A 92 0.36 -1.75 -0.27
N ILE A 93 0.53 -0.94 0.76
CA ILE A 93 0.08 0.44 0.86
C ILE A 93 1.25 1.28 1.35
N SER A 94 1.51 2.42 0.71
CA SER A 94 2.49 3.39 1.19
C SER A 94 1.91 4.80 1.14
N ILE A 95 1.77 5.42 2.30
CA ILE A 95 1.24 6.78 2.48
C ILE A 95 2.39 7.79 2.32
N ASN A 96 2.12 8.86 1.58
CA ASN A 96 3.01 10.01 1.47
C ASN A 96 2.16 11.30 1.39
N GLY A 97 2.03 12.01 2.50
CA GLY A 97 1.20 13.20 2.62
C GLY A 97 -0.29 12.92 2.36
N ASP A 98 -0.88 13.59 1.38
CA ASP A 98 -2.28 13.46 1.00
C ASP A 98 -2.57 12.31 0.03
N LYS A 99 -1.54 11.56 -0.35
CA LYS A 99 -1.63 10.45 -1.29
C LYS A 99 -1.15 9.14 -0.66
N ALA A 100 -1.69 8.04 -1.16
CA ALA A 100 -1.11 6.74 -0.97
C ALA A 100 -0.96 6.03 -2.31
N VAL A 101 0.08 5.22 -2.48
CA VAL A 101 0.17 4.26 -3.56
C VAL A 101 -0.30 2.90 -3.07
N ILE A 102 -1.22 2.31 -3.83
CA ILE A 102 -1.83 1.01 -3.56
C ILE A 102 -1.32 0.01 -4.58
N SER A 103 -0.59 -1.00 -4.12
CA SER A 103 -0.01 -2.06 -4.95
C SER A 103 -0.96 -3.25 -5.02
N VAL A 104 -1.22 -3.72 -6.23
CA VAL A 104 -2.19 -4.80 -6.49
C VAL A 104 -1.66 -5.79 -7.54
N GLY A 105 -2.46 -6.81 -7.85
CA GLY A 105 -2.11 -7.86 -8.80
C GLY A 105 -1.95 -7.42 -10.26
N TYR A 106 -2.37 -6.21 -10.59
CA TYR A 106 -2.36 -5.69 -11.97
C TYR A 106 -1.54 -4.41 -12.14
N GLY A 107 -0.91 -3.90 -11.08
CA GLY A 107 -0.17 -2.65 -11.14
C GLY A 107 -0.30 -1.82 -9.88
N VAL A 108 -0.41 -0.50 -10.03
CA VAL A 108 -0.52 0.47 -8.94
C VAL A 108 -1.63 1.48 -9.17
N SER A 109 -2.27 1.90 -8.09
CA SER A 109 -3.25 2.98 -8.09
C SER A 109 -2.84 4.07 -7.10
N ILE A 110 -3.05 5.32 -7.47
CA ILE A 110 -2.92 6.46 -6.56
C ILE A 110 -4.26 6.65 -5.83
N PHE A 111 -4.20 6.80 -4.53
CA PHE A 111 -5.36 7.07 -3.69
C PHE A 111 -5.22 8.45 -3.05
N ASN A 112 -6.23 9.30 -3.20
CA ASN A 112 -6.32 10.59 -2.52
C ASN A 112 -6.94 10.39 -1.15
N ILE A 113 -6.17 10.61 -0.10
CA ILE A 113 -6.57 10.34 1.28
C ILE A 113 -7.66 11.32 1.75
N THR A 114 -7.52 12.59 1.39
CA THR A 114 -8.47 13.64 1.80
C THR A 114 -9.86 13.43 1.17
N LYS A 115 -9.88 13.10 -0.12
CA LYS A 115 -11.13 12.83 -0.85
C LYS A 115 -11.66 11.41 -0.61
N LYS A 116 -10.80 10.50 -0.16
CA LYS A 116 -11.08 9.06 -0.01
C LYS A 116 -11.49 8.41 -1.34
N GLU A 117 -10.80 8.78 -2.41
CA GLU A 117 -11.09 8.38 -3.78
C GLU A 117 -9.82 7.89 -4.50
N PHE A 118 -9.98 6.92 -5.37
CA PHE A 118 -8.91 6.54 -6.30
C PHE A 118 -8.74 7.61 -7.38
N GLY A 119 -7.48 7.92 -7.67
CA GLY A 119 -7.04 8.71 -8.82
C GLY A 119 -6.55 7.81 -9.95
N ASP A 120 -5.41 8.18 -10.54
CA ASP A 120 -4.83 7.44 -11.66
C ASP A 120 -4.41 6.03 -11.27
N THR A 121 -4.67 5.09 -12.18
CA THR A 121 -4.23 3.70 -12.08
C THR A 121 -3.36 3.36 -13.29
N CYS A 122 -2.19 2.80 -13.04
CA CYS A 122 -1.38 2.20 -14.07
C CYS A 122 -1.51 0.68 -14.02
N PHE A 123 -2.05 0.11 -15.10
CA PHE A 123 -2.08 -1.33 -15.32
C PHE A 123 -0.73 -1.77 -15.91
N PHE A 124 0.03 -2.55 -15.17
CA PHE A 124 1.32 -3.08 -15.63
C PHE A 124 1.09 -4.27 -16.58
N PHE A 125 0.59 -3.95 -17.76
CA PHE A 125 0.28 -4.94 -18.80
C PHE A 125 1.38 -4.95 -19.87
N ASN A 126 2.09 -6.06 -20.00
CA ASN A 126 3.21 -6.22 -20.92
C ASN A 126 2.81 -6.70 -22.34
N GLY A 127 1.52 -6.67 -22.66
CA GLY A 127 0.97 -7.16 -23.93
C GLY A 127 0.46 -8.60 -23.86
N THR A 128 0.82 -9.36 -22.83
CA THR A 128 0.42 -10.76 -22.64
C THR A 128 -0.24 -11.00 -21.28
N SER A 129 0.34 -10.43 -20.23
CA SER A 129 -0.12 -10.62 -18.85
C SER A 129 0.07 -9.35 -18.04
N TYR A 130 -0.64 -9.30 -16.92
CA TYR A 130 -0.42 -8.27 -15.91
C TYR A 130 0.75 -8.65 -15.00
N GLU A 131 1.58 -7.67 -14.68
CA GLU A 131 2.64 -7.83 -13.69
C GLU A 131 2.10 -7.44 -12.32
N LYS A 132 2.19 -8.38 -11.38
CA LYS A 132 1.86 -8.12 -9.98
C LYS A 132 2.89 -7.16 -9.38
N VAL A 133 2.43 -6.07 -8.81
CA VAL A 133 3.26 -5.20 -7.97
C VAL A 133 3.29 -5.76 -6.55
N LEU A 134 4.48 -6.01 -6.03
CA LEU A 134 4.70 -6.53 -4.70
C LEU A 134 4.62 -5.42 -3.66
N GLU A 135 5.38 -4.36 -3.89
CA GLU A 135 5.44 -3.17 -3.05
C GLU A 135 5.68 -1.92 -3.90
N ALA A 136 5.22 -0.77 -3.42
CA ALA A 136 5.51 0.52 -4.02
C ALA A 136 5.62 1.60 -2.94
N THR A 137 6.33 2.68 -3.28
CA THR A 137 6.42 3.89 -2.44
C THR A 137 6.40 5.15 -3.30
N ILE A 138 6.08 6.29 -2.69
CA ILE A 138 6.14 7.60 -3.33
C ILE A 138 7.31 8.38 -2.75
N LYS A 139 8.14 8.96 -3.64
CA LYS A 139 9.21 9.87 -3.28
C LYS A 139 9.29 10.99 -4.33
N ASP A 140 9.29 12.24 -3.89
CA ASP A 140 9.40 13.43 -4.75
C ASP A 140 8.43 13.37 -5.95
N ASN A 141 7.15 13.10 -5.68
CA ASN A 141 6.07 12.93 -6.67
C ASN A 141 6.34 11.81 -7.72
N THR A 142 7.24 10.88 -7.41
CA THR A 142 7.55 9.70 -8.26
C THR A 142 7.15 8.44 -7.51
N VAL A 143 6.45 7.54 -8.20
CA VAL A 143 6.19 6.18 -7.70
C VAL A 143 7.35 5.28 -8.07
N TYR A 144 7.83 4.53 -7.10
CA TYR A 144 8.80 3.43 -7.26
C TYR A 144 8.09 2.14 -6.87
N ALA A 145 8.02 1.19 -7.78
CA ALA A 145 7.27 -0.05 -7.62
C ALA A 145 8.12 -1.26 -8.00
N ILE A 146 8.13 -2.28 -7.18
CA ILE A 146 8.80 -3.55 -7.49
C ILE A 146 7.80 -4.62 -7.91
N THR A 147 8.19 -5.33 -8.96
CA THR A 147 7.56 -6.58 -9.41
C THR A 147 8.50 -7.75 -9.09
N GLY A 148 8.18 -8.97 -9.49
CA GLY A 148 9.11 -10.09 -9.35
C GLY A 148 10.38 -9.99 -10.22
N THR A 149 10.40 -9.12 -11.23
CA THR A 149 11.45 -9.07 -12.26
C THR A 149 12.05 -7.69 -12.49
N SER A 150 11.48 -6.64 -11.89
CA SER A 150 11.96 -5.27 -12.13
C SER A 150 11.57 -4.29 -11.02
N LEU A 151 12.39 -3.25 -10.85
CA LEU A 151 11.99 -1.99 -10.26
C LEU A 151 11.48 -1.08 -11.37
N LYS A 152 10.28 -0.57 -11.21
CA LYS A 152 9.67 0.39 -12.14
C LYS A 152 9.44 1.72 -11.45
N TYR A 153 9.58 2.83 -12.19
CA TYR A 153 9.33 4.14 -11.63
C TYR A 153 8.78 5.12 -12.66
N HIS A 154 7.90 6.01 -12.20
CA HIS A 154 7.28 7.05 -13.02
C HIS A 154 6.80 8.23 -12.15
N PRO A 155 6.94 9.49 -12.59
CA PRO A 155 6.30 10.62 -11.93
C PRO A 155 4.76 10.47 -11.89
N ILE A 156 4.13 11.04 -10.87
CA ILE A 156 2.67 11.17 -10.83
C ILE A 156 2.29 12.40 -11.67
N ASP A 157 2.08 12.17 -12.96
CA ASP A 157 1.73 13.18 -13.96
C ASP A 157 0.63 12.67 -14.91
N VAL A 158 0.30 13.43 -15.94
CA VAL A 158 -0.76 13.11 -16.92
C VAL A 158 -0.48 11.82 -17.73
N THR A 159 0.73 11.30 -17.69
CA THR A 159 1.12 10.05 -18.38
C THR A 159 1.26 8.86 -17.43
N PHE A 160 0.97 9.04 -16.14
CA PHE A 160 1.12 8.02 -15.10
C PHE A 160 0.43 6.70 -15.46
N SER A 161 -0.76 6.75 -16.03
CA SER A 161 -1.54 5.56 -16.40
C SER A 161 -1.03 4.83 -17.65
N VAL A 162 -0.04 5.39 -18.36
CA VAL A 162 0.52 4.83 -19.60
C VAL A 162 1.73 3.97 -19.27
N TYR A 163 1.55 2.65 -19.18
CA TYR A 163 2.59 1.71 -18.73
C TYR A 163 3.89 1.77 -19.55
N SER A 164 3.80 1.98 -20.86
CA SER A 164 4.99 2.10 -21.72
C SER A 164 5.91 3.29 -21.40
N ASN A 165 5.42 4.26 -20.64
CA ASN A 165 6.19 5.42 -20.21
C ASN A 165 6.98 5.18 -18.90
N TRP A 166 6.70 4.06 -18.21
CA TRP A 166 7.40 3.73 -16.99
C TRP A 166 8.83 3.27 -17.28
N ASN A 167 9.77 3.85 -16.56
CA ASN A 167 11.14 3.37 -16.55
C ASN A 167 11.23 2.02 -15.83
N SER A 168 12.21 1.20 -16.23
CA SER A 168 12.38 -0.14 -15.67
C SER A 168 13.85 -0.46 -15.47
N VAL A 169 14.17 -0.99 -14.29
CA VAL A 169 15.47 -1.59 -13.97
C VAL A 169 15.24 -3.08 -13.75
N ALA A 170 15.81 -3.90 -14.62
CA ALA A 170 15.69 -5.36 -14.50
C ALA A 170 16.42 -5.88 -13.25
N GLY A 171 15.85 -6.88 -12.60
CA GLY A 171 16.41 -7.50 -11.41
C GLY A 171 15.47 -8.55 -10.82
N ASN A 172 16.01 -9.41 -9.96
CA ASN A 172 15.21 -10.41 -9.25
C ASN A 172 14.74 -9.82 -7.91
N TYR A 173 13.58 -9.21 -7.92
CA TYR A 173 12.97 -8.63 -6.74
C TYR A 173 11.95 -9.63 -6.18
N THR A 174 12.14 -10.07 -4.95
CA THR A 174 11.19 -10.94 -4.25
C THR A 174 11.06 -10.47 -2.83
N GLN A 175 9.90 -10.67 -2.25
CA GLN A 175 9.75 -10.51 -0.82
C GLN A 175 10.63 -11.57 -0.13
N ILE A 176 11.60 -11.13 0.65
CA ILE A 176 12.53 -12.01 1.38
C ILE A 176 11.78 -12.84 2.42
N ASP A 177 10.75 -12.26 2.97
CA ASP A 177 9.68 -12.90 3.74
C ASP A 177 8.43 -12.13 3.37
N SER A 178 7.26 -12.74 3.39
CA SER A 178 5.97 -12.06 3.11
C SER A 178 5.72 -10.78 3.94
N LYS A 179 6.67 -10.39 4.77
CA LYS A 179 6.61 -9.26 5.70
C LYS A 179 7.73 -8.23 5.52
N ALA A 180 8.69 -8.48 4.63
CA ALA A 180 9.80 -7.54 4.42
C ALA A 180 9.46 -6.53 3.33
N THR A 181 9.57 -5.26 3.64
CA THR A 181 9.46 -4.18 2.66
C THR A 181 10.71 -4.16 1.80
N LEU A 182 10.54 -4.30 0.49
CA LEU A 182 11.63 -4.34 -0.49
C LEU A 182 11.87 -3.00 -1.16
N VAL A 183 10.90 -2.10 -1.13
CA VAL A 183 11.05 -0.73 -1.56
C VAL A 183 10.44 0.20 -0.52
N LEU A 184 11.20 1.17 -0.08
CA LEU A 184 10.74 2.19 0.86
C LEU A 184 11.44 3.52 0.59
N SER A 185 10.81 4.60 0.97
CA SER A 185 11.43 5.92 0.97
C SER A 185 11.64 6.42 2.38
N ASN A 186 12.80 7.03 2.62
CA ASN A 186 13.11 7.73 3.87
C ASN A 186 13.89 9.00 3.55
N ASN A 187 13.38 10.14 4.03
CA ASN A 187 13.95 11.46 3.75
C ASN A 187 14.23 11.67 2.25
N ASN A 188 15.50 11.61 1.85
CA ASN A 188 15.94 11.84 0.47
C ASN A 188 16.37 10.58 -0.29
N THR A 189 16.08 9.39 0.20
CA THR A 189 16.59 8.14 -0.40
C THR A 189 15.46 7.14 -0.60
N VAL A 190 15.48 6.47 -1.73
CA VAL A 190 14.68 5.27 -1.99
C VAL A 190 15.59 4.06 -1.82
N TYR A 191 15.18 3.15 -0.97
CA TYR A 191 15.86 1.87 -0.72
C TYR A 191 15.07 0.76 -1.40
N TYR A 192 15.75 -0.15 -2.04
CA TYR A 192 15.16 -1.34 -2.62
C TYR A 192 16.08 -2.54 -2.45
N GLY A 193 15.48 -3.73 -2.32
CA GLY A 193 16.20 -4.99 -2.23
C GLY A 193 16.21 -5.73 -3.56
N ASN A 194 17.35 -6.32 -3.91
CA ASN A 194 17.49 -7.22 -5.05
C ASN A 194 18.04 -8.56 -4.55
N VAL A 195 17.39 -9.65 -4.91
CA VAL A 195 17.85 -11.00 -4.57
C VAL A 195 18.88 -11.44 -5.59
N GLY A 196 20.13 -11.57 -5.16
CA GLY A 196 21.25 -12.01 -6.01
C GLY A 196 22.23 -10.92 -6.42
N GLY A 197 22.19 -9.77 -5.73
CA GLY A 197 23.18 -8.70 -5.83
C GLY A 197 24.13 -8.70 -4.64
#